data_71710e1c8a2a4c81e4314b6f8e8c009e
#
_entry.id   71710e1c8a2a4c81e4314b6f8e8c009e
#
_cell.length_a   1.000
_cell.length_b   1.000
_cell.length_c   1.000
_cell.angle_alpha   90.00
_cell.angle_beta   90.00
_cell.angle_gamma   90.00
#
_symmetry.space_group_name_H-M   'P 1'
#
loop_
_entity.id
_entity.type
_entity.pdbx_description
1 polymer ?
#
loop_
_entity_poly.entity_id
_entity_poly.type
_entity_poly.pdbx_seq_one_letter_code
_entity_poly.pdbx_strand_id
1 'polypeptide(L)'
;MHYQLQQNALLPLLARTLSLNVFYNFVRDAFKAQALGWEIPSLCSVVKTMMGWNYARTAAVSRERCGGMGFLSSSRFAEYLACAHTCLTAEGDNRVLMHKIVKDLLGAVASKKHELPKPKLNVKAQIGSMDDVSSLEYLSDLFRFRLSTLCQQIVAKMAALNKQGMTDFEVAMMGTSDLIQDLAQAYGERRMLDSCVDFLGTLAGENRRVMEGVFRVAAIDCVKRDLGFYVREKAIKP
;
A
#
# COMPACT_ATOMS: atom_id res chain seq x y z
N MET A 1 13.68 11.34 21.16
CA MET A 1 14.01 10.29 20.17
C MET A 1 15.43 10.50 19.60
N HIS A 2 16.48 10.23 20.39
CA HIS A 2 17.87 10.45 19.97
C HIS A 2 18.54 9.19 19.40
N TYR A 3 18.00 8.00 19.75
CA TYR A 3 18.60 6.74 19.31
C TYR A 3 18.18 6.38 17.89
N GLN A 4 19.16 6.10 17.05
CA GLN A 4 18.97 5.75 15.64
C GLN A 4 18.07 4.51 15.46
N LEU A 5 18.23 3.48 16.31
CA LEU A 5 17.37 2.29 16.27
C LEU A 5 15.90 2.59 16.54
N GLN A 6 15.61 3.55 17.43
CA GLN A 6 14.25 3.99 17.69
C GLN A 6 13.68 4.79 16.52
N GLN A 7 14.48 5.70 15.96
CA GLN A 7 14.09 6.46 14.77
C GLN A 7 13.75 5.53 13.60
N ASN A 8 14.63 4.58 13.28
CA ASN A 8 14.44 3.64 12.18
C ASN A 8 13.23 2.72 12.36
N ALA A 9 12.86 2.42 13.60
CA ALA A 9 11.70 1.58 13.88
C ALA A 9 10.37 2.37 13.87
N LEU A 10 10.33 3.58 14.43
CA LEU A 10 9.09 4.30 14.70
C LEU A 10 8.75 5.34 13.63
N LEU A 11 9.73 6.02 13.02
CA LEU A 11 9.44 7.07 12.03
C LEU A 11 8.75 6.53 10.77
N PRO A 12 9.12 5.36 10.21
CA PRO A 12 8.38 4.81 9.07
C PRO A 12 6.92 4.45 9.42
N LEU A 13 6.66 3.97 10.64
CA LEU A 13 5.30 3.66 11.10
C LEU A 13 4.47 4.92 11.27
N LEU A 14 5.05 5.98 11.86
CA LEU A 14 4.40 7.28 11.96
C LEU A 14 4.10 7.85 10.58
N ALA A 15 5.07 7.84 9.68
CA ALA A 15 4.92 8.34 8.33
C ALA A 15 3.82 7.59 7.57
N ARG A 16 3.79 6.26 7.68
CA ARG A 16 2.73 5.43 7.09
C ARG A 16 1.36 5.72 7.69
N THR A 17 1.27 5.91 9.01
CA THR A 17 0.00 6.24 9.69
C THR A 17 -0.55 7.57 9.20
N LEU A 18 0.29 8.60 9.06
CA LEU A 18 -0.11 9.90 8.54
C LEU A 18 -0.56 9.82 7.07
N SER A 19 0.18 9.07 6.24
CA SER A 19 -0.18 8.85 4.83
C SER A 19 -1.52 8.11 4.69
N LEU A 20 -1.76 7.09 5.52
CA LEU A 20 -3.03 6.36 5.55
C LEU A 20 -4.18 7.25 6.06
N ASN A 21 -3.93 8.17 6.98
CA ASN A 21 -4.94 9.12 7.43
C ASN A 21 -5.36 10.08 6.31
N VAL A 22 -4.41 10.60 5.54
CA VAL A 22 -4.71 11.40 4.34
C VAL A 22 -5.52 10.60 3.34
N PHE A 23 -5.13 9.37 3.06
CA PHE A 23 -5.85 8.47 2.15
C PHE A 23 -7.26 8.14 2.64
N TYR A 24 -7.43 7.86 3.93
CA TYR A 24 -8.75 7.65 4.54
C TYR A 24 -9.66 8.86 4.37
N ASN A 25 -9.16 10.07 4.63
CA ASN A 25 -9.94 11.30 4.46
C ASN A 25 -10.36 11.48 2.99
N PHE A 26 -9.47 11.23 2.04
CA PHE A 26 -9.81 11.25 0.62
C PHE A 26 -10.95 10.27 0.29
N VAL A 27 -10.85 9.01 0.73
CA VAL A 27 -11.88 7.99 0.46
C VAL A 27 -13.21 8.33 1.15
N ARG A 28 -13.17 8.82 2.40
CA ARG A 28 -14.35 9.28 3.14
C ARG A 28 -15.08 10.40 2.42
N ASP A 29 -14.34 11.38 1.92
CA ASP A 29 -14.93 12.55 1.27
C ASP A 29 -15.47 12.19 -0.13
N ALA A 30 -14.76 11.33 -0.87
CA ALA A 30 -15.26 10.77 -2.12
C ALA A 30 -16.53 9.91 -1.92
N PHE A 31 -16.59 9.13 -0.83
CA PHE A 31 -17.80 8.37 -0.48
C PHE A 31 -18.99 9.29 -0.19
N LYS A 32 -18.79 10.33 0.62
CA LYS A 32 -19.84 11.32 0.92
C LYS A 32 -20.33 12.05 -0.33
N ALA A 33 -19.44 12.36 -1.24
CA ALA A 33 -19.75 13.03 -2.50
C ALA A 33 -20.33 12.07 -3.56
N GLN A 34 -20.44 10.76 -3.26
CA GLN A 34 -20.82 9.72 -4.23
C GLN A 34 -19.96 9.75 -5.52
N ALA A 35 -18.71 10.18 -5.38
CA ALA A 35 -17.74 10.25 -6.46
C ALA A 35 -17.07 8.89 -6.70
N LEU A 36 -16.31 8.77 -7.80
CA LEU A 36 -15.48 7.59 -8.15
C LEU A 36 -16.27 6.28 -8.41
N GLY A 37 -17.59 6.28 -8.36
CA GLY A 37 -18.46 5.19 -8.82
C GLY A 37 -17.99 3.77 -8.37
N TRP A 38 -17.58 2.94 -9.33
CA TRP A 38 -17.16 1.55 -9.10
C TRP A 38 -15.95 1.40 -8.14
N GLU A 39 -15.10 2.43 -8.05
CA GLU A 39 -13.85 2.37 -7.29
C GLU A 39 -14.07 2.48 -5.76
N ILE A 40 -15.16 3.14 -5.33
CA ILE A 40 -15.43 3.40 -3.90
C ILE A 40 -15.47 2.12 -3.05
N PRO A 41 -16.21 1.06 -3.41
CA PRO A 41 -16.24 -0.15 -2.58
C PRO A 41 -14.86 -0.80 -2.45
N SER A 42 -14.06 -0.76 -3.52
CA SER A 42 -12.68 -1.26 -3.51
C SER A 42 -11.78 -0.38 -2.65
N LEU A 43 -11.88 0.93 -2.73
CA LEU A 43 -11.10 1.86 -1.90
C LEU A 43 -11.44 1.74 -0.41
N CYS A 44 -12.71 1.55 -0.05
CA CYS A 44 -13.10 1.27 1.34
C CYS A 44 -12.44 -0.03 1.84
N SER A 45 -12.43 -1.08 1.02
CA SER A 45 -11.75 -2.34 1.34
C SER A 45 -10.25 -2.17 1.47
N VAL A 46 -9.61 -1.39 0.58
CA VAL A 46 -8.18 -1.05 0.62
C VAL A 46 -7.83 -0.31 1.91
N VAL A 47 -8.57 0.75 2.24
CA VAL A 47 -8.33 1.53 3.47
C VAL A 47 -8.44 0.63 4.70
N LYS A 48 -9.50 -0.18 4.80
CA LYS A 48 -9.72 -1.10 5.92
C LYS A 48 -8.55 -2.07 6.07
N THR A 49 -8.12 -2.71 5.01
CA THR A 49 -7.03 -3.70 5.05
C THR A 49 -5.69 -3.08 5.41
N MET A 50 -5.33 -1.97 4.76
CA MET A 50 -4.06 -1.29 4.99
C MET A 50 -3.97 -0.68 6.39
N MET A 51 -5.05 -0.05 6.88
CA MET A 51 -5.09 0.53 8.24
C MET A 51 -5.06 -0.57 9.30
N GLY A 52 -5.78 -1.67 9.12
CA GLY A 52 -5.77 -2.81 10.05
C GLY A 52 -4.38 -3.39 10.23
N TRP A 53 -3.69 -3.71 9.13
CA TRP A 53 -2.31 -4.21 9.21
C TRP A 53 -1.31 -3.18 9.74
N ASN A 54 -1.48 -1.89 9.38
CA ASN A 54 -0.64 -0.84 9.93
C ASN A 54 -0.84 -0.70 11.45
N TYR A 55 -2.07 -0.80 11.94
CA TYR A 55 -2.37 -0.75 13.37
C TYR A 55 -1.69 -1.93 14.10
N ALA A 56 -1.86 -3.16 13.62
CA ALA A 56 -1.26 -4.34 14.23
C ALA A 56 0.28 -4.23 14.28
N ARG A 57 0.92 -3.84 13.16
CA ARG A 57 2.37 -3.63 13.11
C ARG A 57 2.82 -2.50 14.05
N THR A 58 2.11 -1.39 14.07
CA THR A 58 2.47 -0.23 14.91
C THR A 58 2.36 -0.57 16.39
N ALA A 59 1.28 -1.25 16.81
CA ALA A 59 1.10 -1.68 18.19
C ALA A 59 2.22 -2.65 18.63
N ALA A 60 2.54 -3.65 17.80
CA ALA A 60 3.57 -4.64 18.09
C ALA A 60 4.96 -4.00 18.21
N VAL A 61 5.37 -3.21 17.21
CA VAL A 61 6.70 -2.57 17.22
C VAL A 61 6.82 -1.54 18.33
N SER A 62 5.78 -0.72 18.58
CA SER A 62 5.81 0.26 19.65
C SER A 62 5.94 -0.41 21.02
N ARG A 63 5.20 -1.51 21.25
CA ARG A 63 5.33 -2.30 22.48
C ARG A 63 6.75 -2.83 22.65
N GLU A 64 7.35 -3.39 21.59
CA GLU A 64 8.72 -3.89 21.61
C GLU A 64 9.73 -2.78 21.94
N ARG A 65 9.56 -1.60 21.33
CA ARG A 65 10.45 -0.44 21.52
C ARG A 65 10.33 0.24 22.88
N CYS A 66 9.31 -0.07 23.64
CA CYS A 66 9.20 0.33 25.05
C CYS A 66 9.90 -0.63 26.01
N GLY A 67 10.50 -1.71 25.53
CA GLY A 67 11.17 -2.71 26.36
C GLY A 67 10.25 -3.31 27.43
N GLY A 68 10.77 -3.54 28.63
CA GLY A 68 10.01 -4.09 29.74
C GLY A 68 8.79 -3.25 30.17
N MET A 69 8.86 -1.94 30.01
CA MET A 69 7.73 -1.05 30.30
C MET A 69 6.53 -1.33 29.37
N GLY A 70 6.78 -1.75 28.12
CA GLY A 70 5.71 -2.12 27.19
C GLY A 70 4.95 -3.39 27.56
N PHE A 71 5.45 -4.18 28.51
CA PHE A 71 4.77 -5.38 29.03
C PHE A 71 3.77 -5.04 30.15
N LEU A 72 3.97 -3.94 30.87
CA LEU A 72 3.13 -3.57 32.01
C LEU A 72 1.70 -3.20 31.55
N SER A 73 0.70 -3.57 32.35
CA SER A 73 -0.72 -3.23 32.10
C SER A 73 -0.95 -1.72 31.96
N SER A 74 -0.20 -0.91 32.71
CA SER A 74 -0.26 0.55 32.66
C SER A 74 0.10 1.13 31.29
N SER A 75 0.86 0.40 30.45
CA SER A 75 1.18 0.82 29.09
C SER A 75 0.03 0.61 28.09
N ARG A 76 -0.97 -0.23 28.44
CA ARG A 76 -2.13 -0.61 27.64
C ARG A 76 -1.81 -1.28 26.31
N PHE A 77 -0.56 -1.71 26.05
CA PHE A 77 -0.22 -2.34 24.79
C PHE A 77 -0.92 -3.68 24.56
N ALA A 78 -1.27 -4.42 25.63
CA ALA A 78 -2.05 -5.66 25.52
C ALA A 78 -3.45 -5.39 24.88
N GLU A 79 -4.10 -4.30 25.30
CA GLU A 79 -5.40 -3.88 24.75
C GLU A 79 -5.25 -3.44 23.28
N TYR A 80 -4.23 -2.62 22.97
CA TYR A 80 -3.98 -2.17 21.59
C TYR A 80 -3.70 -3.33 20.64
N LEU A 81 -2.94 -4.34 21.08
CA LEU A 81 -2.67 -5.53 20.29
C LEU A 81 -3.94 -6.35 20.05
N ALA A 82 -4.74 -6.57 21.09
CA ALA A 82 -6.03 -7.29 20.96
C ALA A 82 -6.97 -6.56 20.00
N CYS A 83 -7.17 -5.24 20.17
CA CYS A 83 -7.97 -4.44 19.25
C CYS A 83 -7.44 -4.46 17.82
N ALA A 84 -6.13 -4.34 17.64
CA ALA A 84 -5.52 -4.35 16.32
C ALA A 84 -5.77 -5.68 15.60
N HIS A 85 -5.64 -6.82 16.30
CA HIS A 85 -5.92 -8.13 15.72
C HIS A 85 -7.40 -8.32 15.39
N THR A 86 -8.31 -7.81 16.20
CA THR A 86 -9.75 -7.82 15.88
C THR A 86 -10.02 -7.11 14.54
N CYS A 87 -9.35 -5.97 14.28
CA CYS A 87 -9.51 -5.23 13.03
C CYS A 87 -9.01 -6.00 11.78
N LEU A 88 -8.24 -7.09 11.93
CA LEU A 88 -7.78 -7.87 10.77
C LEU A 88 -8.88 -8.76 10.19
N THR A 89 -9.80 -9.22 11.02
CA THR A 89 -10.86 -10.18 10.66
C THR A 89 -12.27 -9.60 10.73
N ALA A 90 -12.54 -8.64 11.62
CA ALA A 90 -13.83 -7.97 11.74
C ALA A 90 -14.16 -7.17 10.46
N GLU A 91 -15.44 -7.07 10.13
CA GLU A 91 -15.97 -6.36 8.94
C GLU A 91 -15.39 -6.90 7.61
N GLY A 92 -15.10 -8.18 7.57
CA GLY A 92 -14.46 -8.89 6.48
C GLY A 92 -12.97 -9.12 6.70
N ASP A 93 -12.56 -10.38 6.57
CA ASP A 93 -11.15 -10.75 6.66
C ASP A 93 -10.31 -10.02 5.63
N ASN A 94 -9.17 -9.48 6.07
CA ASN A 94 -8.30 -8.68 5.21
C ASN A 94 -7.84 -9.44 3.95
N ARG A 95 -7.51 -10.73 4.06
CA ARG A 95 -7.07 -11.53 2.90
C ARG A 95 -8.19 -11.75 1.90
N VAL A 96 -9.42 -11.95 2.39
CA VAL A 96 -10.61 -12.07 1.55
C VAL A 96 -10.91 -10.75 0.85
N LEU A 97 -10.82 -9.63 1.55
CA LEU A 97 -11.00 -8.30 0.95
C LEU A 97 -9.97 -8.00 -0.15
N MET A 98 -8.73 -8.49 -0.02
CA MET A 98 -7.73 -8.36 -1.08
C MET A 98 -8.15 -9.07 -2.37
N HIS A 99 -8.77 -10.26 -2.28
CA HIS A 99 -9.35 -10.94 -3.44
C HIS A 99 -10.47 -10.10 -4.10
N LYS A 100 -11.35 -9.51 -3.27
CA LYS A 100 -12.40 -8.62 -3.77
C LYS A 100 -11.82 -7.41 -4.52
N ILE A 101 -10.82 -6.75 -3.95
CA ILE A 101 -10.17 -5.58 -4.56
C ILE A 101 -9.64 -5.92 -5.96
N VAL A 102 -8.92 -7.05 -6.09
CA VAL A 102 -8.36 -7.45 -7.39
C VAL A 102 -9.45 -7.85 -8.37
N LYS A 103 -10.49 -8.56 -7.93
CA LYS A 103 -11.64 -8.88 -8.79
C LYS A 103 -12.28 -7.63 -9.36
N ASP A 104 -12.54 -6.63 -8.54
CA ASP A 104 -13.13 -5.36 -8.95
C ASP A 104 -12.19 -4.59 -9.92
N LEU A 105 -10.90 -4.52 -9.59
CA LEU A 105 -9.88 -3.86 -10.42
C LEU A 105 -9.78 -4.50 -11.81
N LEU A 106 -9.61 -5.82 -11.87
CA LEU A 106 -9.50 -6.54 -13.14
C LEU A 106 -10.79 -6.44 -13.97
N GLY A 107 -11.95 -6.50 -13.32
CA GLY A 107 -13.25 -6.28 -13.96
C GLY A 107 -13.39 -4.89 -14.55
N ALA A 108 -12.92 -3.85 -13.84
CA ALA A 108 -12.94 -2.47 -14.34
C ALA A 108 -11.96 -2.27 -15.50
N VAL A 109 -10.77 -2.89 -15.46
CA VAL A 109 -9.80 -2.85 -16.56
C VAL A 109 -10.35 -3.58 -17.79
N ALA A 110 -10.92 -4.78 -17.63
CA ALA A 110 -11.51 -5.56 -18.73
C ALA A 110 -12.68 -4.84 -19.40
N SER A 111 -13.52 -4.15 -18.61
CA SER A 111 -14.65 -3.35 -19.12
C SER A 111 -14.26 -1.95 -19.59
N LYS A 112 -12.98 -1.62 -19.64
CA LYS A 112 -12.44 -0.29 -20.01
C LYS A 112 -12.97 0.88 -19.16
N LYS A 113 -13.46 0.59 -17.96
CA LYS A 113 -13.86 1.61 -16.97
C LYS A 113 -12.66 2.19 -16.22
N HIS A 114 -11.53 1.51 -16.25
CA HIS A 114 -10.29 1.92 -15.62
C HIS A 114 -9.09 1.61 -16.52
N GLU A 115 -8.23 2.58 -16.68
CA GLU A 115 -6.94 2.39 -17.33
C GLU A 115 -5.83 2.29 -16.30
N LEU A 116 -4.97 1.28 -16.47
CA LEU A 116 -3.82 1.15 -15.60
C LEU A 116 -2.85 2.32 -15.85
N PRO A 117 -2.41 2.99 -14.80
CA PRO A 117 -1.48 4.09 -14.95
C PRO A 117 -0.13 3.59 -15.46
N LYS A 118 0.37 4.23 -16.50
CA LYS A 118 1.71 3.97 -17.01
C LYS A 118 2.72 4.83 -16.24
N PRO A 119 3.92 4.31 -15.95
CA PRO A 119 5.00 5.15 -15.42
C PRO A 119 5.34 6.22 -16.46
N LYS A 120 5.56 7.45 -15.99
CA LYS A 120 5.93 8.58 -16.84
C LYS A 120 7.43 8.58 -17.14
N LEU A 121 8.22 8.16 -16.15
CA LEU A 121 9.68 8.07 -16.24
C LEU A 121 10.09 6.67 -16.71
N ASN A 122 11.23 6.58 -17.36
CA ASN A 122 11.83 5.28 -17.64
C ASN A 122 12.54 4.75 -16.38
N VAL A 123 11.77 4.17 -15.46
CA VAL A 123 12.29 3.67 -14.18
C VAL A 123 13.47 2.68 -14.35
N LYS A 124 13.55 1.99 -15.50
CA LYS A 124 14.66 1.07 -15.80
C LYS A 124 15.94 1.76 -16.25
N ALA A 125 15.86 3.01 -16.70
CA ALA A 125 17.00 3.77 -17.20
C ALA A 125 17.60 4.72 -16.15
N GLN A 126 16.81 5.12 -15.15
CA GLN A 126 17.24 6.11 -14.16
C GLN A 126 17.95 5.44 -12.99
N ILE A 127 19.27 5.68 -12.93
CA ILE A 127 20.01 5.68 -11.68
C ILE A 127 20.70 7.03 -11.63
N GLY A 128 19.97 8.00 -11.14
CA GLY A 128 20.47 9.30 -10.80
C GLY A 128 21.09 9.36 -9.39
N SER A 129 21.22 10.55 -8.87
CA SER A 129 21.64 10.78 -7.47
C SER A 129 20.63 10.16 -6.48
N MET A 130 21.04 10.02 -5.22
CA MET A 130 20.14 9.59 -4.13
C MET A 130 18.93 10.53 -3.98
N ASP A 131 19.06 11.80 -4.33
CA ASP A 131 17.98 12.77 -4.28
C ASP A 131 16.92 12.49 -5.35
N ASP A 132 17.34 12.10 -6.56
CA ASP A 132 16.43 11.75 -7.65
C ASP A 132 15.62 10.50 -7.31
N VAL A 133 16.26 9.43 -6.80
CA VAL A 133 15.58 8.17 -6.46
C VAL A 133 14.68 8.29 -5.23
N SER A 134 14.83 9.32 -4.41
CA SER A 134 13.96 9.59 -3.26
C SER A 134 12.87 10.62 -3.55
N SER A 135 12.82 11.19 -4.76
CA SER A 135 11.76 12.12 -5.13
C SER A 135 10.38 11.45 -5.16
N LEU A 136 9.33 12.17 -4.78
CA LEU A 136 7.95 11.63 -4.83
C LEU A 136 7.52 11.30 -6.26
N GLU A 137 8.04 11.97 -7.26
CA GLU A 137 7.76 11.69 -8.66
C GLU A 137 8.31 10.31 -9.07
N TYR A 138 9.58 10.05 -8.77
CA TYR A 138 10.21 8.75 -9.03
C TYR A 138 9.53 7.62 -8.25
N LEU A 139 9.24 7.84 -6.96
CA LEU A 139 8.54 6.86 -6.12
C LEU A 139 7.12 6.57 -6.64
N SER A 140 6.40 7.59 -7.12
CA SER A 140 5.09 7.41 -7.76
C SER A 140 5.19 6.56 -9.02
N ASP A 141 6.23 6.75 -9.82
CA ASP A 141 6.44 5.96 -11.02
C ASP A 141 6.88 4.52 -10.73
N LEU A 142 7.64 4.28 -9.66
CA LEU A 142 7.89 2.92 -9.18
C LEU A 142 6.58 2.21 -8.79
N PHE A 143 5.66 2.91 -8.11
CA PHE A 143 4.37 2.33 -7.74
C PHE A 143 3.49 2.04 -8.96
N ARG A 144 3.47 2.93 -9.96
CA ARG A 144 2.79 2.70 -11.25
C ARG A 144 3.38 1.52 -11.99
N PHE A 145 4.71 1.44 -12.05
CA PHE A 145 5.44 0.32 -12.65
C PHE A 145 5.06 -1.00 -11.98
N ARG A 146 5.09 -1.06 -10.63
CA ARG A 146 4.74 -2.26 -9.88
C ARG A 146 3.30 -2.70 -10.16
N LEU A 147 2.34 -1.77 -10.08
CA LEU A 147 0.93 -2.05 -10.33
C LEU A 147 0.70 -2.61 -11.75
N SER A 148 1.24 -1.96 -12.78
CA SER A 148 1.06 -2.39 -14.16
C SER A 148 1.71 -3.75 -14.44
N THR A 149 2.92 -3.98 -13.92
CA THR A 149 3.64 -5.25 -14.09
C THR A 149 2.90 -6.40 -13.41
N LEU A 150 2.47 -6.24 -12.16
CA LEU A 150 1.72 -7.28 -11.45
C LEU A 150 0.38 -7.58 -12.12
N CYS A 151 -0.31 -6.56 -12.64
CA CYS A 151 -1.55 -6.77 -13.39
C CYS A 151 -1.32 -7.59 -14.66
N GLN A 152 -0.26 -7.33 -15.40
CA GLN A 152 0.11 -8.14 -16.59
C GLN A 152 0.46 -9.58 -16.20
N GLN A 153 1.24 -9.77 -15.15
CA GLN A 153 1.65 -11.09 -14.66
C GLN A 153 0.45 -11.94 -14.24
N ILE A 154 -0.48 -11.35 -13.46
CA ILE A 154 -1.65 -12.08 -12.98
C ILE A 154 -2.61 -12.46 -14.11
N VAL A 155 -2.87 -11.56 -15.05
CA VAL A 155 -3.74 -11.83 -16.21
C VAL A 155 -3.15 -12.95 -17.08
N ALA A 156 -1.84 -12.89 -17.34
CA ALA A 156 -1.16 -13.94 -18.11
C ALA A 156 -1.21 -15.30 -17.40
N LYS A 157 -0.99 -15.33 -16.08
CA LYS A 157 -1.03 -16.56 -15.28
C LYS A 157 -2.44 -17.13 -15.20
N MET A 158 -3.46 -16.30 -14.96
CA MET A 158 -4.86 -16.75 -14.96
C MET A 158 -5.27 -17.35 -16.29
N ALA A 159 -4.90 -16.70 -17.41
CA ALA A 159 -5.19 -17.23 -18.75
C ALA A 159 -4.50 -18.58 -19.01
N ALA A 160 -3.27 -18.76 -18.53
CA ALA A 160 -2.55 -20.03 -18.66
C ALA A 160 -3.20 -21.17 -17.86
N LEU A 161 -3.64 -20.90 -16.63
CA LEU A 161 -4.29 -21.87 -15.76
C LEU A 161 -5.69 -22.26 -16.26
N ASN A 162 -6.46 -21.30 -16.76
CA ASN A 162 -7.77 -21.58 -17.40
C ASN A 162 -7.61 -22.48 -18.63
N LYS A 163 -6.55 -22.30 -19.43
CA LYS A 163 -6.25 -23.22 -20.56
C LYS A 163 -5.90 -24.63 -20.12
N GLN A 164 -5.43 -24.81 -18.89
CA GLN A 164 -5.17 -26.13 -18.28
C GLN A 164 -6.42 -26.79 -17.70
N GLY A 165 -7.60 -26.14 -17.80
CA GLY A 165 -8.88 -26.65 -17.34
C GLY A 165 -9.20 -26.36 -15.88
N MET A 166 -8.43 -25.49 -15.21
CA MET A 166 -8.77 -25.06 -13.84
C MET A 166 -10.02 -24.17 -13.86
N THR A 167 -10.89 -24.36 -12.88
CA THR A 167 -12.03 -23.48 -12.65
C THR A 167 -11.59 -22.10 -12.17
N ASP A 168 -12.42 -21.08 -12.35
CA ASP A 168 -12.12 -19.70 -11.87
C ASP A 168 -11.81 -19.67 -10.37
N PHE A 169 -12.47 -20.51 -9.57
CA PHE A 169 -12.21 -20.64 -8.14
C PHE A 169 -10.80 -21.20 -7.89
N GLU A 170 -10.43 -22.29 -8.53
CA GLU A 170 -9.10 -22.90 -8.39
C GLU A 170 -7.99 -21.95 -8.87
N VAL A 171 -8.20 -21.26 -9.99
CA VAL A 171 -7.28 -20.24 -10.49
C VAL A 171 -7.05 -19.14 -9.45
N ALA A 172 -8.13 -18.62 -8.86
CA ALA A 172 -8.03 -17.53 -7.88
C ALA A 172 -7.42 -17.97 -6.55
N MET A 173 -7.87 -19.13 -6.01
CA MET A 173 -7.55 -19.54 -4.64
C MET A 173 -6.29 -20.40 -4.56
N MET A 174 -6.01 -21.22 -5.58
CA MET A 174 -4.89 -22.18 -5.57
C MET A 174 -3.75 -21.76 -6.50
N GLY A 175 -4.09 -21.11 -7.62
CA GLY A 175 -3.11 -20.78 -8.66
C GLY A 175 -2.50 -19.39 -8.56
N THR A 176 -3.26 -18.39 -8.13
CA THR A 176 -2.85 -16.96 -8.19
C THR A 176 -3.04 -16.20 -6.89
N SER A 177 -3.37 -16.84 -5.78
CA SER A 177 -3.71 -16.18 -4.52
C SER A 177 -2.62 -15.20 -4.04
N ASP A 178 -1.34 -15.59 -4.08
CA ASP A 178 -0.23 -14.71 -3.68
C ASP A 178 -0.12 -13.49 -4.58
N LEU A 179 -0.21 -13.66 -5.91
CA LEU A 179 -0.20 -12.54 -6.85
C LEU A 179 -1.40 -11.61 -6.66
N ILE A 180 -2.55 -12.15 -6.27
CA ILE A 180 -3.74 -11.35 -5.90
C ILE A 180 -3.43 -10.46 -4.70
N GLN A 181 -2.80 -11.02 -3.65
CA GLN A 181 -2.42 -10.24 -2.47
C GLN A 181 -1.43 -9.12 -2.85
N ASP A 182 -0.41 -9.44 -3.64
CA ASP A 182 0.60 -8.48 -4.10
C ASP A 182 -0.01 -7.37 -4.96
N LEU A 183 -0.90 -7.72 -5.88
CA LEU A 183 -1.57 -6.75 -6.76
C LEU A 183 -2.50 -5.82 -5.98
N ALA A 184 -3.30 -6.36 -5.04
CA ALA A 184 -4.16 -5.55 -4.18
C ALA A 184 -3.35 -4.57 -3.31
N GLN A 185 -2.21 -5.04 -2.76
CA GLN A 185 -1.30 -4.20 -2.00
C GLN A 185 -0.70 -3.08 -2.88
N ALA A 186 -0.23 -3.42 -4.08
CA ALA A 186 0.32 -2.45 -5.02
C ALA A 186 -0.72 -1.38 -5.43
N TYR A 187 -1.95 -1.80 -5.66
CA TYR A 187 -3.05 -0.88 -5.95
C TYR A 187 -3.32 0.08 -4.78
N GLY A 188 -3.43 -0.45 -3.57
CA GLY A 188 -3.68 0.36 -2.37
C GLY A 188 -2.56 1.35 -2.07
N GLU A 189 -1.31 0.92 -2.16
CA GLU A 189 -0.15 1.79 -1.92
C GLU A 189 -0.02 2.89 -2.96
N ARG A 190 -0.29 2.57 -4.22
CA ARG A 190 -0.34 3.58 -5.27
C ARG A 190 -1.43 4.61 -4.98
N ARG A 191 -2.67 4.18 -4.65
CA ARG A 191 -3.78 5.11 -4.36
C ARG A 191 -3.52 5.96 -3.12
N MET A 192 -2.89 5.39 -2.10
CA MET A 192 -2.43 6.14 -0.93
C MET A 192 -1.44 7.24 -1.33
N LEU A 193 -0.42 6.92 -2.13
CA LEU A 193 0.58 7.92 -2.54
C LEU A 193 -0.01 9.00 -3.44
N ASP A 194 -0.89 8.65 -4.38
CA ASP A 194 -1.61 9.63 -5.20
C ASP A 194 -2.39 10.63 -4.32
N SER A 195 -3.15 10.13 -3.33
CA SER A 195 -3.88 10.98 -2.38
C SER A 195 -2.96 11.88 -1.55
N CYS A 196 -1.77 11.40 -1.19
CA CYS A 196 -0.77 12.19 -0.49
C CYS A 196 -0.19 13.30 -1.37
N VAL A 197 0.07 13.02 -2.64
CA VAL A 197 0.55 14.02 -3.61
C VAL A 197 -0.52 15.10 -3.85
N ASP A 198 -1.77 14.69 -4.02
CA ASP A 198 -2.89 15.63 -4.16
C ASP A 198 -3.04 16.53 -2.92
N PHE A 199 -2.92 15.94 -1.73
CA PHE A 199 -2.95 16.68 -0.47
C PHE A 199 -1.80 17.70 -0.35
N LEU A 200 -0.59 17.37 -0.82
CA LEU A 200 0.53 18.34 -0.86
C LEU A 200 0.21 19.57 -1.70
N GLY A 201 -0.64 19.43 -2.73
CA GLY A 201 -1.11 20.56 -3.52
C GLY A 201 -1.94 21.57 -2.73
N THR A 202 -2.52 21.18 -1.59
CA THR A 202 -3.30 22.04 -0.70
C THR A 202 -2.47 22.74 0.37
N LEU A 203 -1.19 22.37 0.50
CA LEU A 203 -0.28 22.87 1.53
C LEU A 203 0.73 23.88 0.94
N ALA A 204 1.20 24.79 1.80
CA ALA A 204 2.23 25.77 1.47
C ALA A 204 3.32 25.84 2.55
N GLY A 205 4.45 26.47 2.22
CA GLY A 205 5.54 26.79 3.14
C GLY A 205 6.09 25.55 3.86
N GLU A 206 6.34 25.69 5.14
CA GLU A 206 6.96 24.66 5.97
C GLU A 206 6.08 23.39 6.11
N ASN A 207 4.77 23.55 6.21
CA ASN A 207 3.86 22.43 6.31
C ASN A 207 3.96 21.51 5.09
N ARG A 208 4.06 22.10 3.88
CA ARG A 208 4.28 21.33 2.66
C ARG A 208 5.60 20.56 2.71
N ARG A 209 6.69 21.23 3.10
CA ARG A 209 8.03 20.63 3.18
C ARG A 209 8.07 19.45 4.16
N VAL A 210 7.49 19.62 5.35
CA VAL A 210 7.44 18.57 6.38
C VAL A 210 6.62 17.37 5.90
N MET A 211 5.41 17.61 5.37
CA MET A 211 4.54 16.53 4.90
C MET A 211 5.10 15.81 3.67
N GLU A 212 5.80 16.51 2.78
CA GLU A 212 6.53 15.88 1.69
C GLU A 212 7.59 14.89 2.21
N GLY A 213 8.37 15.28 3.22
CA GLY A 213 9.32 14.40 3.88
C GLY A 213 8.66 13.17 4.49
N VAL A 214 7.51 13.35 5.15
CA VAL A 214 6.71 12.26 5.72
C VAL A 214 6.27 11.27 4.64
N PHE A 215 5.72 11.75 3.53
CA PHE A 215 5.23 10.89 2.44
C PHE A 215 6.38 10.18 1.70
N ARG A 216 7.53 10.84 1.56
CA ARG A 216 8.76 10.20 1.04
C ARG A 216 9.20 9.03 1.92
N VAL A 217 9.24 9.20 3.24
CA VAL A 217 9.58 8.12 4.18
C VAL A 217 8.60 6.95 4.05
N ALA A 218 7.30 7.22 4.01
CA ALA A 218 6.28 6.18 3.85
C ALA A 218 6.41 5.43 2.52
N ALA A 219 6.65 6.14 1.41
CA ALA A 219 6.82 5.55 0.09
C ALA A 219 8.11 4.71 0.01
N ILE A 220 9.23 5.20 0.56
CA ILE A 220 10.50 4.47 0.61
C ILE A 220 10.34 3.18 1.46
N ASP A 221 9.62 3.22 2.59
CA ASP A 221 9.34 2.01 3.40
C ASP A 221 8.57 0.96 2.59
N CYS A 222 7.62 1.38 1.75
CA CYS A 222 6.91 0.49 0.82
C CYS A 222 7.84 -0.13 -0.23
N VAL A 223 8.68 0.69 -0.88
CA VAL A 223 9.66 0.20 -1.87
C VAL A 223 10.66 -0.76 -1.23
N LYS A 224 11.18 -0.42 -0.04
CA LYS A 224 12.13 -1.25 0.71
C LYS A 224 11.55 -2.64 1.04
N ARG A 225 10.27 -2.70 1.42
CA ARG A 225 9.60 -3.97 1.72
C ARG A 225 9.51 -4.88 0.50
N ASP A 226 9.32 -4.32 -0.68
CA ASP A 226 9.18 -5.05 -1.94
C ASP A 226 10.41 -4.93 -2.85
N LEU A 227 11.57 -4.63 -2.27
CA LEU A 227 12.81 -4.41 -3.02
C LEU A 227 13.14 -5.59 -3.94
N GLY A 228 12.88 -6.83 -3.51
CA GLY A 228 13.05 -8.03 -4.31
C GLY A 228 12.27 -8.04 -5.61
N PHE A 229 11.04 -7.50 -5.62
CA PHE A 229 10.26 -7.31 -6.84
C PHE A 229 10.95 -6.32 -7.79
N TYR A 230 11.32 -5.15 -7.30
CA TYR A 230 11.92 -4.10 -8.14
C TYR A 230 13.26 -4.50 -8.73
N VAL A 231 14.08 -5.25 -7.98
CA VAL A 231 15.36 -5.79 -8.46
C VAL A 231 15.13 -6.87 -9.53
N ARG A 232 14.22 -7.82 -9.27
CA ARG A 232 13.88 -8.88 -10.23
C ARG A 232 13.37 -8.32 -11.56
N GLU A 233 12.52 -7.31 -11.50
CA GLU A 233 11.96 -6.64 -12.67
C GLU A 233 12.92 -5.59 -13.28
N LYS A 234 14.14 -5.45 -12.74
CA LYS A 234 15.18 -4.51 -13.20
C LYS A 234 14.73 -3.04 -13.16
N ALA A 235 13.81 -2.70 -12.26
CA ALA A 235 13.39 -1.32 -12.02
C ALA A 235 14.38 -0.58 -11.10
N ILE A 236 15.04 -1.32 -10.22
CA ILE A 236 16.12 -0.83 -9.35
C ILE A 236 17.32 -1.75 -9.57
N LYS A 237 18.52 -1.20 -9.69
CA LYS A 237 19.75 -2.00 -9.75
C LYS A 237 20.14 -2.43 -8.34
N PRO A 238 20.73 -3.65 -8.17
CA PRO A 238 21.24 -4.13 -6.90
C PRO A 238 22.39 -3.27 -6.39
#